data_38ca3e35cc071fb17ae69715444eeabe
#
_entry.id   38ca3e35cc071fb17ae69715444eeabe
#
_cell.length_a   1.000
_cell.length_b   1.000
_cell.length_c   1.000
_cell.angle_alpha   90.00
_cell.angle_beta   90.00
_cell.angle_gamma   90.00
#
_symmetry.space_group_name_H-M   'P 1'
#
loop_
_entity.id
_entity.type
_entity.pdbx_description
1 polymer ?
#
loop_
_entity_poly.entity_id
_entity_poly.type
_entity_poly.pdbx_seq_one_letter_code
_entity_poly.pdbx_strand_id
1 'polypeptide(L)'
;ENELSDAVKGAARAYPGITTLYFYISQEFSPSSKKDIVKPAYQTNIENTAQLLGITIEWRGLSNIEAQLMQDKRLTICRNVFFQADSAVQECCENLKKHKEDIFNHIGTQVSYNDKTIILENNVFNINSFLQSENQALVVDGEAGAGKSALIKKSMASIGQDTVILAFRCTDMDVSDERNFLMTYGTLIIDEVLKVYEETENRILYIDAVEKYFVLENQQTFEDLLQMFISAGWKIILTIRTAYKDSFHNLLLNEVCVQSYHVNLISKDLLYELSITHGFVLPSDKKLTDILRAPFYLRLYLTLDNIEDAELTALNQEAFEQKIWDEIIRNNRKRKNNLPTRRENTLVFITKEI
;
A
#
# COMPACT_ATOMS: atom_id res chain seq x y z
N GLU A 1 18.11 -22.25 38.81
CA GLU A 1 17.18 -23.40 38.81
C GLU A 1 16.32 -23.39 40.05
N ASN A 2 16.91 -23.28 41.26
CA ASN A 2 16.18 -23.28 42.52
C ASN A 2 15.21 -22.07 42.63
N GLU A 3 15.64 -20.87 42.28
CA GLU A 3 14.82 -19.65 42.31
C GLU A 3 13.59 -19.74 41.39
N LEU A 4 13.75 -20.30 40.20
CA LEU A 4 12.64 -20.47 39.26
C LEU A 4 11.66 -21.55 39.73
N SER A 5 12.17 -22.65 40.32
CA SER A 5 11.35 -23.72 40.90
C SER A 5 10.54 -23.19 42.10
N ASP A 6 11.15 -22.33 42.90
CA ASP A 6 10.48 -21.70 44.08
C ASP A 6 9.47 -20.63 43.60
N ALA A 7 9.73 -19.93 42.51
CA ALA A 7 8.78 -19.02 41.89
C ALA A 7 7.51 -19.76 41.42
N VAL A 8 7.65 -20.93 40.76
CA VAL A 8 6.52 -21.78 40.36
C VAL A 8 5.68 -22.19 41.57
N LYS A 9 6.33 -22.67 42.63
CA LYS A 9 5.64 -23.08 43.88
C LYS A 9 4.98 -21.89 44.59
N GLY A 10 5.64 -20.72 44.56
CA GLY A 10 5.11 -19.48 45.08
C GLY A 10 3.86 -19.01 44.34
N ALA A 11 3.91 -19.05 42.99
CA ALA A 11 2.77 -18.69 42.14
C ALA A 11 1.55 -19.63 42.40
N ALA A 12 1.79 -20.94 42.49
CA ALA A 12 0.73 -21.91 42.78
C ALA A 12 0.05 -21.65 44.12
N ARG A 13 0.82 -21.21 45.15
CA ARG A 13 0.26 -20.89 46.47
C ARG A 13 -0.49 -19.57 46.48
N ALA A 14 0.06 -18.56 45.80
CA ALA A 14 -0.52 -17.22 45.79
C ALA A 14 -1.80 -17.13 44.94
N TYR A 15 -1.89 -17.94 43.89
CA TYR A 15 -2.98 -17.91 42.91
C TYR A 15 -3.55 -19.32 42.69
N PRO A 16 -4.40 -19.82 43.59
CA PRO A 16 -5.05 -21.11 43.44
C PRO A 16 -5.88 -21.16 42.17
N GLY A 17 -5.58 -22.12 41.27
CA GLY A 17 -6.26 -22.27 39.98
C GLY A 17 -5.53 -21.65 38.79
N ILE A 18 -4.34 -21.15 38.99
CA ILE A 18 -3.47 -20.75 37.84
C ILE A 18 -3.17 -21.97 36.96
N THR A 19 -3.36 -21.87 35.67
CA THR A 19 -3.11 -22.95 34.70
C THR A 19 -1.88 -22.69 33.84
N THR A 20 -1.47 -21.44 33.70
CA THR A 20 -0.34 -21.05 32.83
C THR A 20 0.52 -20.02 33.55
N LEU A 21 1.84 -20.20 33.49
CA LEU A 21 2.83 -19.27 34.03
C LEU A 21 3.82 -18.89 32.92
N TYR A 22 3.97 -17.59 32.66
CA TYR A 22 4.90 -17.06 31.69
C TYR A 22 6.22 -16.69 32.35
N PHE A 23 7.32 -17.24 31.86
CA PHE A 23 8.66 -16.83 32.26
C PHE A 23 9.29 -15.98 31.16
N TYR A 24 9.54 -14.71 31.45
CA TYR A 24 10.26 -13.80 30.59
C TYR A 24 11.75 -13.84 30.91
N ILE A 25 12.57 -14.16 29.91
CA ILE A 25 14.04 -14.29 30.06
C ILE A 25 14.73 -13.34 29.06
N SER A 26 15.75 -12.65 29.55
CA SER A 26 16.51 -11.66 28.77
C SER A 26 17.55 -12.28 27.82
N GLN A 27 17.65 -13.59 27.79
CA GLN A 27 18.60 -14.32 26.94
C GLN A 27 17.89 -15.50 26.28
N GLU A 28 18.36 -15.87 25.10
CA GLU A 28 17.95 -17.12 24.48
C GLU A 28 18.57 -18.32 25.22
N PHE A 29 17.86 -19.41 25.26
CA PHE A 29 18.39 -20.64 25.81
C PHE A 29 19.54 -21.12 24.94
N SER A 30 20.71 -21.35 25.54
CA SER A 30 21.83 -21.94 24.82
C SER A 30 21.44 -23.35 24.34
N PRO A 31 21.67 -23.65 23.04
CA PRO A 31 21.43 -25.00 22.54
C PRO A 31 22.23 -26.00 23.34
N SER A 32 21.64 -27.17 23.61
CA SER A 32 22.35 -28.26 24.31
C SER A 32 23.58 -28.67 23.49
N SER A 33 24.69 -28.87 24.17
CA SER A 33 25.93 -29.41 23.55
C SER A 33 25.79 -30.86 23.03
N LYS A 34 24.68 -31.53 23.36
CA LYS A 34 24.37 -32.89 22.90
C LYS A 34 23.31 -32.81 21.81
N LYS A 35 23.65 -33.38 20.64
CA LYS A 35 22.81 -33.32 19.43
C LYS A 35 21.37 -33.83 19.59
N ASP A 36 21.08 -34.63 20.62
CA ASP A 36 19.76 -35.25 20.83
C ASP A 36 18.93 -34.59 21.93
N ILE A 37 19.44 -33.54 22.61
CA ILE A 37 18.73 -32.86 23.69
C ILE A 37 18.30 -31.48 23.24
N VAL A 38 17.00 -31.33 22.93
CA VAL A 38 16.40 -30.09 22.44
C VAL A 38 16.29 -29.01 23.53
N LYS A 39 16.17 -29.42 24.82
CA LYS A 39 16.01 -28.50 25.95
C LYS A 39 17.09 -28.71 27.01
N PRO A 40 17.56 -27.63 27.68
CA PRO A 40 18.46 -27.76 28.84
C PRO A 40 17.77 -28.54 30.00
N ALA A 41 18.57 -29.34 30.76
CA ALA A 41 18.07 -30.18 31.85
C ALA A 41 17.31 -29.36 32.92
N TYR A 42 17.79 -28.15 33.24
CA TYR A 42 17.13 -27.29 34.24
C TYR A 42 15.74 -26.84 33.78
N GLN A 43 15.55 -26.55 32.48
CA GLN A 43 14.26 -26.19 31.92
C GLN A 43 13.25 -27.34 32.08
N THR A 44 13.67 -28.55 31.74
CA THR A 44 12.84 -29.76 31.91
C THR A 44 12.46 -29.98 33.36
N ASN A 45 13.38 -29.76 34.31
CA ASN A 45 13.11 -29.91 35.76
C ASN A 45 12.08 -28.91 36.27
N ILE A 46 12.14 -27.66 35.78
CA ILE A 46 11.18 -26.63 36.16
C ILE A 46 9.79 -26.92 35.56
N GLU A 47 9.73 -27.34 34.29
CA GLU A 47 8.50 -27.76 33.62
C GLU A 47 7.84 -28.93 34.32
N ASN A 48 8.62 -29.94 34.72
CA ASN A 48 8.13 -31.10 35.51
C ASN A 48 7.58 -30.66 36.87
N THR A 49 8.25 -29.73 37.55
CA THR A 49 7.78 -29.19 38.84
C THR A 49 6.44 -28.47 38.67
N ALA A 50 6.29 -27.69 37.59
CA ALA A 50 5.05 -26.99 37.29
C ALA A 50 3.91 -27.96 36.91
N GLN A 51 4.22 -28.98 36.13
CA GLN A 51 3.26 -29.99 35.69
C GLN A 51 2.68 -30.76 36.87
N LEU A 52 3.49 -31.07 37.88
CA LEU A 52 3.02 -31.69 39.14
C LEU A 52 2.01 -30.82 39.93
N LEU A 53 2.05 -29.51 39.68
CA LEU A 53 1.13 -28.53 40.29
C LEU A 53 -0.03 -28.14 39.35
N GLY A 54 -0.15 -28.81 38.17
CA GLY A 54 -1.19 -28.54 37.19
C GLY A 54 -0.94 -27.24 36.39
N ILE A 55 0.29 -26.74 36.37
CA ILE A 55 0.66 -25.47 35.71
C ILE A 55 1.48 -25.78 34.46
N THR A 56 1.11 -25.12 33.34
CA THR A 56 1.92 -25.11 32.10
C THR A 56 2.86 -23.90 32.13
N ILE A 57 4.12 -24.12 31.82
CA ILE A 57 5.09 -23.02 31.66
C ILE A 57 5.23 -22.66 30.22
N GLU A 58 5.09 -21.37 29.93
CA GLU A 58 5.46 -20.74 28.64
C GLU A 58 6.70 -19.88 28.82
N TRP A 59 7.75 -20.25 28.08
CA TRP A 59 9.00 -19.51 28.07
C TRP A 59 8.93 -18.43 27.00
N ARG A 60 9.25 -17.19 27.39
CA ARG A 60 9.30 -16.02 26.53
C ARG A 60 10.73 -15.50 26.51
N GLY A 61 11.51 -15.91 25.52
CA GLY A 61 12.87 -15.44 25.28
C GLY A 61 12.92 -14.04 24.69
N LEU A 62 14.12 -13.53 24.43
CA LEU A 62 14.34 -12.19 23.89
C LEU A 62 13.61 -12.00 22.57
N SER A 63 13.73 -12.95 21.65
CA SER A 63 13.04 -12.93 20.34
C SER A 63 11.51 -12.84 20.47
N ASN A 64 10.90 -13.54 21.43
CA ASN A 64 9.46 -13.46 21.68
C ASN A 64 9.05 -12.09 22.24
N ILE A 65 9.89 -11.50 23.11
CA ILE A 65 9.65 -10.18 23.69
C ILE A 65 9.76 -9.12 22.59
N GLU A 66 10.79 -9.20 21.76
CA GLU A 66 11.00 -8.30 20.62
C GLU A 66 9.83 -8.38 19.64
N ALA A 67 9.39 -9.59 19.26
CA ALA A 67 8.25 -9.78 18.38
C ALA A 67 6.97 -9.16 18.95
N GLN A 68 6.67 -9.36 20.23
CA GLN A 68 5.51 -8.74 20.87
C GLN A 68 5.61 -7.21 20.92
N LEU A 69 6.79 -6.67 21.21
CA LEU A 69 7.03 -5.22 21.22
C LEU A 69 6.92 -4.60 19.83
N MET A 70 7.25 -5.35 18.78
CA MET A 70 7.08 -4.92 17.38
C MET A 70 5.60 -4.89 16.95
N GLN A 71 4.80 -5.83 17.41
CA GLN A 71 3.40 -5.95 17.03
C GLN A 71 2.45 -4.99 17.78
N ASP A 72 2.69 -4.74 19.06
CA ASP A 72 1.80 -3.88 19.87
C ASP A 72 2.24 -2.41 19.83
N LYS A 73 1.46 -1.58 19.13
CA LYS A 73 1.69 -0.13 19.04
C LYS A 73 1.77 0.57 20.40
N ARG A 74 1.10 0.03 21.44
CA ARG A 74 1.12 0.58 22.80
C ARG A 74 2.46 0.36 23.48
N LEU A 75 3.24 -0.61 23.03
CA LEU A 75 4.55 -0.94 23.58
C LEU A 75 5.71 -0.20 22.90
N THR A 76 5.42 0.69 21.92
CA THR A 76 6.44 1.46 21.20
C THR A 76 7.37 2.23 22.15
N ILE A 77 6.82 2.82 23.22
CA ILE A 77 7.61 3.54 24.24
C ILE A 77 8.56 2.56 24.95
N CYS A 78 8.07 1.39 25.36
CA CYS A 78 8.88 0.36 26.02
C CYS A 78 10.01 -0.11 25.09
N ARG A 79 9.71 -0.36 23.83
CA ARG A 79 10.69 -0.74 22.82
C ARG A 79 11.81 0.30 22.70
N ASN A 80 11.45 1.57 22.57
CA ASN A 80 12.42 2.66 22.38
C ASN A 80 13.27 2.89 23.64
N VAL A 81 12.70 2.73 24.83
CA VAL A 81 13.41 2.99 26.11
C VAL A 81 14.31 1.82 26.51
N PHE A 82 13.82 0.58 26.36
CA PHE A 82 14.53 -0.59 26.92
C PHE A 82 15.44 -1.30 25.93
N PHE A 83 15.13 -1.24 24.63
CA PHE A 83 15.87 -1.99 23.62
C PHE A 83 16.68 -1.11 22.68
N GLN A 84 16.71 0.23 22.89
CA GLN A 84 17.33 1.17 21.97
C GLN A 84 17.02 0.78 20.52
N ALA A 85 15.73 0.40 20.31
CA ALA A 85 15.27 -0.07 19.02
C ALA A 85 15.79 0.89 17.97
N ASP A 86 16.43 0.37 16.97
CA ASP A 86 17.20 1.09 16.00
C ASP A 86 16.36 2.27 15.50
N SER A 87 16.72 3.47 15.91
CA SER A 87 15.95 4.68 15.56
C SER A 87 15.84 4.82 14.04
N ALA A 88 16.81 4.25 13.31
CA ALA A 88 16.82 4.20 11.87
C ALA A 88 15.72 3.31 11.31
N VAL A 89 15.45 2.14 11.91
CA VAL A 89 14.35 1.24 11.50
C VAL A 89 13.01 1.93 11.70
N GLN A 90 12.80 2.50 12.87
CA GLN A 90 11.55 3.19 13.17
C GLN A 90 11.34 4.39 12.25
N GLU A 91 12.36 5.22 12.06
CA GLU A 91 12.30 6.39 11.19
C GLU A 91 11.97 5.99 9.75
N CYS A 92 12.63 4.97 9.22
CA CYS A 92 12.38 4.46 7.88
C CYS A 92 10.93 3.95 7.74
N CYS A 93 10.46 3.11 8.67
CA CYS A 93 9.09 2.58 8.65
C CYS A 93 8.02 3.69 8.75
N GLU A 94 8.24 4.72 9.59
CA GLU A 94 7.35 5.87 9.71
C GLU A 94 7.33 6.71 8.43
N ASN A 95 8.48 6.91 7.78
CA ASN A 95 8.58 7.65 6.53
C ASN A 95 7.95 6.88 5.36
N LEU A 96 8.13 5.56 5.28
CA LEU A 96 7.44 4.70 4.30
C LEU A 96 5.92 4.76 4.49
N LYS A 97 5.45 4.75 5.75
CA LYS A 97 4.03 4.91 6.05
C LYS A 97 3.49 6.27 5.60
N LYS A 98 4.21 7.36 5.88
CA LYS A 98 3.86 8.71 5.41
C LYS A 98 3.83 8.78 3.90
N HIS A 99 4.82 8.21 3.23
CA HIS A 99 4.88 8.16 1.76
C HIS A 99 3.65 7.44 1.17
N LYS A 100 3.29 6.28 1.72
CA LYS A 100 2.05 5.57 1.35
C LYS A 100 0.82 6.47 1.54
N GLU A 101 0.70 7.15 2.67
CA GLU A 101 -0.41 8.06 2.96
C GLU A 101 -0.44 9.22 1.95
N ASP A 102 0.70 9.77 1.58
CA ASP A 102 0.81 10.83 0.58
C ASP A 102 0.37 10.36 -0.80
N ILE A 103 0.79 9.18 -1.25
CA ILE A 103 0.32 8.59 -2.52
C ILE A 103 -1.20 8.46 -2.50
N PHE A 104 -1.77 7.83 -1.47
CA PHE A 104 -3.20 7.60 -1.41
C PHE A 104 -4.01 8.89 -1.22
N ASN A 105 -3.50 9.90 -0.52
CA ASN A 105 -4.19 11.18 -0.35
C ASN A 105 -4.36 11.93 -1.68
N HIS A 106 -3.44 11.76 -2.63
CA HIS A 106 -3.55 12.35 -3.96
C HIS A 106 -4.53 11.60 -4.88
N ILE A 107 -4.95 10.38 -4.52
CA ILE A 107 -5.89 9.58 -5.29
C ILE A 107 -7.32 9.94 -4.88
N GLY A 108 -8.03 10.64 -5.75
CA GLY A 108 -9.47 10.92 -5.58
C GLY A 108 -10.30 9.66 -5.84
N THR A 109 -11.16 9.31 -4.89
CA THR A 109 -12.03 8.11 -4.98
C THR A 109 -13.50 8.45 -5.22
N GLN A 110 -13.83 9.73 -5.28
CA GLN A 110 -15.22 10.20 -5.39
C GLN A 110 -15.37 11.12 -6.60
N VAL A 111 -16.51 11.00 -7.24
CA VAL A 111 -17.05 11.97 -8.17
C VAL A 111 -18.23 12.62 -7.47
N SER A 112 -18.35 13.93 -7.50
CA SER A 112 -19.44 14.68 -6.85
C SER A 112 -19.97 15.76 -7.74
N TYR A 113 -21.25 16.07 -7.57
CA TYR A 113 -21.94 17.16 -8.23
C TYR A 113 -22.97 17.78 -7.28
N ASN A 114 -22.98 19.11 -7.14
CA ASN A 114 -23.87 19.85 -6.22
C ASN A 114 -23.85 19.25 -4.79
N ASP A 115 -22.65 19.06 -4.23
CA ASP A 115 -22.41 18.49 -2.89
C ASP A 115 -22.92 17.03 -2.69
N LYS A 116 -23.37 16.37 -3.75
CA LYS A 116 -23.79 14.97 -3.72
C LYS A 116 -22.72 14.08 -4.34
N THR A 117 -22.35 13.02 -3.63
CA THR A 117 -21.44 12.00 -4.16
C THR A 117 -22.14 11.13 -5.19
N ILE A 118 -21.56 11.00 -6.38
CA ILE A 118 -21.98 10.09 -7.43
C ILE A 118 -21.33 8.74 -7.15
N ILE A 119 -22.12 7.71 -6.91
CA ILE A 119 -21.66 6.36 -6.67
C ILE A 119 -21.45 5.68 -8.03
N LEU A 120 -20.21 5.27 -8.31
CA LEU A 120 -19.86 4.50 -9.51
C LEU A 120 -19.74 3.02 -9.13
N GLU A 121 -20.72 2.22 -9.53
CA GLU A 121 -20.78 0.78 -9.23
C GLU A 121 -20.23 -0.09 -10.36
N ASN A 122 -19.61 0.52 -11.35
CA ASN A 122 -19.13 -0.16 -12.55
C ASN A 122 -17.92 -1.10 -12.32
N ASN A 123 -17.24 -0.96 -11.19
CA ASN A 123 -16.07 -1.78 -10.86
C ASN A 123 -16.08 -2.14 -9.36
N VAL A 124 -16.09 -3.44 -9.06
CA VAL A 124 -16.02 -3.98 -7.71
C VAL A 124 -14.92 -5.03 -7.66
N PHE A 125 -13.97 -4.87 -6.76
CA PHE A 125 -12.87 -5.80 -6.57
C PHE A 125 -12.72 -6.20 -5.10
N ASN A 126 -12.72 -7.50 -4.82
CA ASN A 126 -12.47 -8.03 -3.50
C ASN A 126 -10.98 -8.36 -3.34
N ILE A 127 -10.24 -7.46 -2.71
CA ILE A 127 -8.80 -7.62 -2.50
C ILE A 127 -8.47 -8.81 -1.56
N ASN A 128 -9.35 -9.15 -0.63
CA ASN A 128 -9.12 -10.25 0.30
C ASN A 128 -9.09 -11.61 -0.44
N SER A 129 -9.85 -11.76 -1.53
CA SER A 129 -9.78 -12.96 -2.34
C SER A 129 -8.43 -13.13 -3.03
N PHE A 130 -7.80 -12.03 -3.46
CA PHE A 130 -6.45 -12.05 -3.98
C PHE A 130 -5.41 -12.38 -2.90
N LEU A 131 -5.53 -11.78 -1.70
CA LEU A 131 -4.59 -12.05 -0.61
C LEU A 131 -4.60 -13.52 -0.18
N GLN A 132 -5.75 -14.17 -0.24
CA GLN A 132 -5.93 -15.59 0.09
C GLN A 132 -5.60 -16.55 -1.07
N SER A 133 -5.39 -16.04 -2.28
CA SER A 133 -5.07 -16.87 -3.44
C SER A 133 -3.58 -17.23 -3.50
N GLU A 134 -3.23 -18.19 -4.36
CA GLU A 134 -1.84 -18.53 -4.65
C GLU A 134 -1.16 -17.50 -5.58
N ASN A 135 -1.92 -16.58 -6.17
CA ASN A 135 -1.35 -15.55 -7.04
C ASN A 135 -0.41 -14.63 -6.27
N GLN A 136 0.76 -14.39 -6.82
CA GLN A 136 1.78 -13.51 -6.25
C GLN A 136 1.58 -12.06 -6.67
N ALA A 137 1.05 -11.83 -7.88
CA ALA A 137 0.81 -10.51 -8.41
C ALA A 137 -0.65 -10.31 -8.85
N LEU A 138 -1.16 -9.09 -8.63
CA LEU A 138 -2.42 -8.58 -9.16
C LEU A 138 -2.11 -7.44 -10.12
N VAL A 139 -2.45 -7.60 -11.38
CA VAL A 139 -2.33 -6.55 -12.40
C VAL A 139 -3.70 -5.94 -12.66
N VAL A 140 -3.85 -4.67 -12.28
CA VAL A 140 -5.07 -3.88 -12.49
C VAL A 140 -4.87 -2.99 -13.70
N ASP A 141 -5.47 -3.39 -14.83
CA ASP A 141 -5.36 -2.67 -16.09
C ASP A 141 -6.62 -1.87 -16.43
N GLY A 142 -6.50 -0.92 -17.32
CA GLY A 142 -7.61 -0.09 -17.82
C GLY A 142 -7.10 1.18 -18.49
N GLU A 143 -8.00 1.90 -19.12
CA GLU A 143 -7.70 3.15 -19.81
C GLU A 143 -7.22 4.27 -18.85
N ALA A 144 -6.63 5.32 -19.41
CA ALA A 144 -6.26 6.50 -18.64
C ALA A 144 -7.51 7.11 -17.99
N GLY A 145 -7.42 7.43 -16.69
CA GLY A 145 -8.54 8.03 -15.96
C GLY A 145 -9.68 7.08 -15.59
N ALA A 146 -9.62 5.77 -15.93
CA ALA A 146 -10.65 4.78 -15.63
C ALA A 146 -10.87 4.54 -14.11
N GLY A 147 -9.93 4.98 -13.26
CA GLY A 147 -10.06 4.88 -11.80
C GLY A 147 -9.32 3.67 -11.19
N LYS A 148 -8.31 3.10 -11.85
CA LYS A 148 -7.50 1.96 -11.35
C LYS A 148 -6.98 2.18 -9.92
N SER A 149 -6.24 3.26 -9.71
CA SER A 149 -5.67 3.61 -8.41
C SER A 149 -6.76 3.90 -7.36
N ALA A 150 -7.89 4.51 -7.78
CA ALA A 150 -9.04 4.74 -6.91
C ALA A 150 -9.70 3.43 -6.47
N LEU A 151 -9.83 2.45 -7.37
CA LEU A 151 -10.33 1.11 -7.06
C LEU A 151 -9.43 0.43 -6.01
N ILE A 152 -8.12 0.43 -6.22
CA ILE A 152 -7.17 -0.17 -5.28
C ILE A 152 -7.23 0.54 -3.92
N LYS A 153 -7.24 1.88 -3.89
CA LYS A 153 -7.38 2.63 -2.63
C LYS A 153 -8.65 2.25 -1.87
N LYS A 154 -9.80 2.13 -2.56
CA LYS A 154 -11.07 1.68 -1.94
C LYS A 154 -10.97 0.26 -1.42
N SER A 155 -10.41 -0.66 -2.22
CA SER A 155 -10.26 -2.06 -1.84
C SER A 155 -9.33 -2.23 -0.64
N MET A 156 -8.24 -1.47 -0.57
CA MET A 156 -7.31 -1.49 0.56
C MET A 156 -7.91 -0.98 1.88
N ALA A 157 -8.96 -0.16 1.82
CA ALA A 157 -9.67 0.28 3.03
C ALA A 157 -10.41 -0.87 3.75
N SER A 158 -10.66 -1.99 3.07
CA SER A 158 -11.31 -3.18 3.65
C SER A 158 -10.33 -4.22 4.20
N ILE A 159 -9.02 -3.97 4.12
CA ILE A 159 -7.99 -4.88 4.61
C ILE A 159 -7.82 -4.72 6.12
N GLY A 160 -7.55 -5.83 6.82
CA GLY A 160 -7.28 -5.85 8.26
C GLY A 160 -6.06 -5.00 8.65
N GLN A 161 -6.07 -4.52 9.90
CA GLN A 161 -5.01 -3.63 10.42
C GLN A 161 -3.62 -4.28 10.50
N ASP A 162 -3.56 -5.61 10.48
CA ASP A 162 -2.33 -6.39 10.60
C ASP A 162 -1.60 -6.56 9.25
N THR A 163 -2.12 -5.94 8.19
CA THR A 163 -1.49 -5.98 6.87
C THR A 163 -0.52 -4.82 6.69
N VAL A 164 0.71 -5.13 6.31
CA VAL A 164 1.70 -4.12 5.93
C VAL A 164 1.53 -3.79 4.44
N ILE A 165 1.43 -2.51 4.14
CA ILE A 165 1.31 -2.00 2.77
C ILE A 165 2.43 -0.99 2.54
N LEU A 166 3.34 -1.30 1.62
CA LEU A 166 4.26 -0.34 1.02
C LEU A 166 3.68 0.11 -0.31
N ALA A 167 3.74 1.41 -0.58
CA ALA A 167 3.19 1.99 -1.81
C ALA A 167 4.22 2.92 -2.45
N PHE A 168 4.42 2.75 -3.75
CA PHE A 168 5.32 3.57 -4.56
C PHE A 168 4.68 3.88 -5.92
N ARG A 169 5.10 4.98 -6.52
CA ARG A 169 4.93 5.16 -7.96
C ARG A 169 6.05 4.41 -8.67
N CYS A 170 5.82 3.97 -9.87
CA CYS A 170 6.89 3.32 -10.66
C CYS A 170 8.17 4.18 -10.72
N THR A 171 8.02 5.49 -10.88
CA THR A 171 9.14 6.45 -10.91
C THR A 171 9.87 6.63 -9.57
N ASP A 172 9.27 6.28 -8.45
CA ASP A 172 9.94 6.34 -7.14
C ASP A 172 10.98 5.21 -7.00
N MET A 173 10.89 4.19 -7.87
CA MET A 173 11.81 3.05 -7.94
C MET A 173 12.89 3.22 -9.03
N ASP A 174 12.95 4.38 -9.70
CA ASP A 174 13.98 4.71 -10.69
C ASP A 174 15.25 5.20 -9.98
N VAL A 175 16.01 4.28 -9.45
CA VAL A 175 17.24 4.55 -8.70
C VAL A 175 18.41 3.81 -9.32
N SER A 176 19.60 4.37 -9.21
CA SER A 176 20.81 3.80 -9.84
C SER A 176 21.28 2.46 -9.25
N ASP A 177 20.84 2.15 -8.02
CA ASP A 177 21.22 0.94 -7.29
C ASP A 177 20.12 0.63 -6.25
N GLU A 178 19.79 -0.64 -6.06
CA GLU A 178 18.75 -1.08 -5.11
C GLU A 178 19.02 -0.64 -3.66
N ARG A 179 20.30 -0.48 -3.28
CA ARG A 179 20.69 0.03 -1.96
C ARG A 179 20.26 1.47 -1.74
N ASN A 180 20.14 2.25 -2.83
CA ASN A 180 19.75 3.65 -2.78
C ASN A 180 18.23 3.83 -2.74
N PHE A 181 17.46 2.77 -3.00
CA PHE A 181 16.01 2.83 -3.11
C PHE A 181 15.34 3.46 -1.87
N LEU A 182 15.80 3.09 -0.68
CA LEU A 182 15.21 3.57 0.57
C LEU A 182 15.89 4.80 1.17
N MET A 183 16.95 5.34 0.55
CA MET A 183 17.69 6.50 1.10
C MET A 183 16.83 7.74 1.34
N THR A 184 15.76 7.91 0.57
CA THR A 184 14.82 9.02 0.76
C THR A 184 13.96 8.85 2.02
N TYR A 185 13.83 7.61 2.50
CA TYR A 185 12.97 7.27 3.65
C TYR A 185 13.76 7.00 4.93
N GLY A 186 15.08 6.77 4.83
CA GLY A 186 15.95 6.50 5.98
C GLY A 186 17.31 5.97 5.54
N THR A 187 18.05 5.39 6.48
CA THR A 187 19.38 4.84 6.23
C THR A 187 19.40 3.34 5.99
N LEU A 188 18.23 2.68 6.03
CA LEU A 188 18.12 1.23 5.81
C LEU A 188 18.22 0.88 4.34
N ILE A 189 18.80 -0.28 4.07
CA ILE A 189 18.72 -0.94 2.77
C ILE A 189 17.47 -1.82 2.69
N ILE A 190 17.08 -2.19 1.47
CA ILE A 190 15.83 -2.96 1.23
C ILE A 190 15.80 -4.29 1.98
N ASP A 191 16.92 -5.02 2.06
CA ASP A 191 17.01 -6.31 2.77
C ASP A 191 16.66 -6.18 4.25
N GLU A 192 17.05 -5.08 4.90
CA GLU A 192 16.74 -4.82 6.30
C GLU A 192 15.24 -4.56 6.48
N VAL A 193 14.61 -3.80 5.58
CA VAL A 193 13.16 -3.55 5.61
C VAL A 193 12.38 -4.83 5.35
N LEU A 194 12.81 -5.67 4.42
CA LEU A 194 12.15 -6.96 4.15
C LEU A 194 12.21 -7.87 5.39
N LYS A 195 13.33 -7.89 6.13
CA LYS A 195 13.46 -8.62 7.40
C LYS A 195 12.56 -8.09 8.51
N VAL A 196 12.42 -6.76 8.62
CA VAL A 196 11.51 -6.14 9.63
C VAL A 196 10.09 -6.66 9.50
N TYR A 197 9.65 -6.95 8.28
CA TYR A 197 8.30 -7.42 7.99
C TYR A 197 8.20 -8.93 7.74
N GLU A 198 9.28 -9.70 7.93
CA GLU A 198 9.33 -11.14 7.60
C GLU A 198 8.23 -11.95 8.33
N GLU A 199 7.99 -11.64 9.60
CA GLU A 199 6.99 -12.31 10.43
C GLU A 199 5.55 -11.79 10.20
N THR A 200 5.35 -10.78 9.35
CA THR A 200 4.03 -10.25 9.05
C THR A 200 3.32 -11.14 8.04
N GLU A 201 2.15 -11.66 8.40
CA GLU A 201 1.40 -12.61 7.56
C GLU A 201 1.00 -12.00 6.20
N ASN A 202 0.47 -10.78 6.19
CA ASN A 202 0.01 -10.11 4.99
C ASN A 202 0.89 -8.90 4.66
N ARG A 203 1.65 -9.00 3.56
CA ARG A 203 2.57 -7.96 3.07
C ARG A 203 2.23 -7.62 1.63
N ILE A 204 1.97 -6.36 1.37
CA ILE A 204 1.58 -5.85 0.05
C ILE A 204 2.58 -4.79 -0.40
N LEU A 205 3.13 -4.97 -1.61
CA LEU A 205 3.78 -3.92 -2.38
C LEU A 205 2.79 -3.41 -3.44
N TYR A 206 2.39 -2.16 -3.34
CA TYR A 206 1.59 -1.49 -4.35
C TYR A 206 2.47 -0.57 -5.20
N ILE A 207 2.44 -0.75 -6.52
CA ILE A 207 3.16 0.11 -7.47
C ILE A 207 2.15 0.74 -8.44
N ASP A 208 2.09 2.07 -8.43
CA ASP A 208 1.18 2.83 -9.29
C ASP A 208 1.85 3.21 -10.61
N ALA A 209 1.08 3.11 -11.71
CA ALA A 209 1.45 3.56 -13.06
C ALA A 209 2.70 2.86 -13.61
N VAL A 210 2.73 1.50 -13.57
CA VAL A 210 3.91 0.73 -14.03
C VAL A 210 4.16 0.81 -15.54
N GLU A 211 3.25 1.40 -16.34
CA GLU A 211 3.57 1.78 -17.72
C GLU A 211 4.76 2.76 -17.82
N LYS A 212 5.11 3.44 -16.71
CA LYS A 212 6.30 4.31 -16.65
C LYS A 212 7.60 3.53 -16.64
N TYR A 213 7.58 2.23 -16.36
CA TYR A 213 8.75 1.36 -16.47
C TYR A 213 9.47 1.52 -17.82
N PHE A 214 8.74 1.66 -18.92
CA PHE A 214 9.31 1.77 -20.27
C PHE A 214 10.10 3.06 -20.52
N VAL A 215 10.02 4.03 -19.61
CA VAL A 215 10.76 5.30 -19.68
C VAL A 215 11.67 5.54 -18.48
N LEU A 216 11.87 4.54 -17.63
CA LEU A 216 12.83 4.61 -16.53
C LEU A 216 14.26 4.60 -17.08
N GLU A 217 15.15 5.32 -16.42
CA GLU A 217 16.58 5.28 -16.71
C GLU A 217 17.25 4.00 -16.18
N ASN A 218 16.75 3.47 -15.06
CA ASN A 218 17.31 2.35 -14.34
C ASN A 218 16.33 1.15 -14.30
N GLN A 219 15.93 0.66 -15.49
CA GLN A 219 14.96 -0.45 -15.60
C GLN A 219 15.43 -1.71 -14.87
N GLN A 220 16.71 -2.07 -14.99
CA GLN A 220 17.25 -3.26 -14.32
C GLN A 220 17.10 -3.19 -12.80
N THR A 221 17.36 -2.04 -12.18
CA THR A 221 17.19 -1.88 -10.74
C THR A 221 15.73 -2.02 -10.32
N PHE A 222 14.78 -1.53 -11.14
CA PHE A 222 13.36 -1.77 -10.90
C PHE A 222 13.01 -3.26 -10.92
N GLU A 223 13.55 -4.01 -11.89
CA GLU A 223 13.37 -5.46 -12.02
C GLU A 223 13.91 -6.19 -10.81
N ASP A 224 15.13 -5.88 -10.40
CA ASP A 224 15.81 -6.48 -9.24
C ASP A 224 15.02 -6.21 -7.96
N LEU A 225 14.57 -4.97 -7.73
CA LEU A 225 13.71 -4.62 -6.60
C LEU A 225 12.38 -5.40 -6.60
N LEU A 226 11.71 -5.49 -7.76
CA LEU A 226 10.47 -6.24 -7.88
C LEU A 226 10.68 -7.72 -7.52
N GLN A 227 11.78 -8.31 -8.02
CA GLN A 227 12.13 -9.69 -7.76
C GLN A 227 12.49 -9.93 -6.28
N MET A 228 13.17 -8.98 -5.61
CA MET A 228 13.44 -9.06 -4.17
C MET A 228 12.15 -9.14 -3.36
N PHE A 229 11.16 -8.29 -3.64
CA PHE A 229 9.86 -8.33 -2.98
C PHE A 229 9.10 -9.65 -3.24
N ILE A 230 9.07 -10.13 -4.48
CA ILE A 230 8.44 -11.40 -4.85
C ILE A 230 9.10 -12.56 -4.10
N SER A 231 10.44 -12.62 -4.10
CA SER A 231 11.22 -13.67 -3.43
C SER A 231 11.05 -13.64 -1.91
N ALA A 232 10.82 -12.46 -1.33
CA ALA A 232 10.51 -12.29 0.09
C ALA A 232 9.04 -12.60 0.44
N GLY A 233 8.23 -13.07 -0.52
CA GLY A 233 6.84 -13.49 -0.31
C GLY A 233 5.83 -12.35 -0.19
N TRP A 234 6.14 -11.16 -0.72
CA TRP A 234 5.19 -10.05 -0.78
C TRP A 234 4.16 -10.29 -1.88
N LYS A 235 2.91 -9.90 -1.63
CA LYS A 235 1.87 -9.78 -2.65
C LYS A 235 2.05 -8.47 -3.40
N ILE A 236 2.17 -8.54 -4.72
CA ILE A 236 2.43 -7.38 -5.58
C ILE A 236 1.12 -6.90 -6.20
N ILE A 237 0.81 -5.62 -6.10
CA ILE A 237 -0.36 -5.02 -6.77
C ILE A 237 0.14 -3.91 -7.69
N LEU A 238 -0.18 -4.02 -8.96
CA LEU A 238 0.29 -3.13 -10.02
C LEU A 238 -0.89 -2.47 -10.72
N THR A 239 -0.81 -1.17 -10.96
CA THR A 239 -1.73 -0.49 -11.89
C THR A 239 -1.02 -0.18 -13.19
N ILE A 240 -1.67 -0.46 -14.32
CA ILE A 240 -1.08 -0.29 -15.65
C ILE A 240 -2.13 0.18 -16.66
N ARG A 241 -1.73 0.90 -17.70
CA ARG A 241 -2.60 1.14 -18.85
C ARG A 241 -2.69 -0.10 -19.71
N THR A 242 -3.90 -0.40 -20.22
CA THR A 242 -4.17 -1.60 -21.03
C THR A 242 -3.19 -1.78 -22.18
N ALA A 243 -2.80 -0.69 -22.87
CA ALA A 243 -1.87 -0.74 -23.99
C ALA A 243 -0.47 -1.28 -23.65
N TYR A 244 -0.06 -1.23 -22.40
CA TYR A 244 1.28 -1.68 -21.93
C TYR A 244 1.25 -3.02 -21.20
N LYS A 245 0.06 -3.55 -20.89
CA LYS A 245 -0.12 -4.74 -20.04
C LYS A 245 0.65 -5.95 -20.55
N ASP A 246 0.45 -6.30 -21.81
CA ASP A 246 1.04 -7.53 -22.37
C ASP A 246 2.57 -7.44 -22.45
N SER A 247 3.08 -6.26 -22.82
CA SER A 247 4.53 -6.02 -22.88
C SER A 247 5.16 -6.12 -21.49
N PHE A 248 4.54 -5.50 -20.48
CA PHE A 248 5.01 -5.56 -19.10
C PHE A 248 4.94 -6.98 -18.53
N HIS A 249 3.83 -7.68 -18.75
CA HIS A 249 3.66 -9.06 -18.31
C HIS A 249 4.74 -9.98 -18.90
N ASN A 250 4.99 -9.89 -20.20
CA ASN A 250 5.95 -10.73 -20.89
C ASN A 250 7.41 -10.47 -20.45
N LEU A 251 7.73 -9.25 -20.05
CA LEU A 251 9.09 -8.89 -19.61
C LEU A 251 9.35 -9.27 -18.15
N LEU A 252 8.38 -9.02 -17.26
CA LEU A 252 8.64 -8.99 -15.82
C LEU A 252 7.86 -10.03 -15.00
N LEU A 253 6.78 -10.58 -15.55
CA LEU A 253 5.87 -11.43 -14.78
C LEU A 253 5.68 -12.83 -15.38
N ASN A 254 6.51 -13.24 -16.34
CA ASN A 254 6.37 -14.54 -17.02
C ASN A 254 6.42 -15.75 -16.08
N GLU A 255 7.20 -15.66 -15.00
CA GLU A 255 7.40 -16.76 -14.04
C GLU A 255 6.55 -16.56 -12.77
N VAL A 256 5.70 -15.54 -12.73
CA VAL A 256 4.91 -15.14 -11.58
C VAL A 256 3.46 -15.57 -11.77
N CYS A 257 2.83 -16.15 -10.75
CA CYS A 257 1.39 -16.42 -10.77
C CYS A 257 0.62 -15.09 -10.68
N VAL A 258 -0.04 -14.70 -11.78
CA VAL A 258 -0.68 -13.39 -11.94
C VAL A 258 -2.19 -13.52 -12.02
N GLN A 259 -2.89 -12.74 -11.19
CA GLN A 259 -4.30 -12.41 -11.37
C GLN A 259 -4.42 -11.09 -12.11
N SER A 260 -5.33 -11.00 -13.08
CA SER A 260 -5.62 -9.76 -13.80
C SER A 260 -7.02 -9.25 -13.47
N TYR A 261 -7.16 -7.93 -13.37
CA TYR A 261 -8.45 -7.26 -13.23
C TYR A 261 -8.52 -6.05 -14.17
N HIS A 262 -9.51 -6.04 -15.06
CA HIS A 262 -9.72 -4.92 -16.00
C HIS A 262 -10.72 -3.91 -15.41
N VAL A 263 -10.30 -2.64 -15.33
CA VAL A 263 -11.16 -1.53 -14.89
C VAL A 263 -11.88 -0.93 -16.09
N ASN A 264 -13.17 -1.17 -16.15
CA ASN A 264 -14.02 -0.68 -17.23
C ASN A 264 -14.30 0.82 -17.09
N LEU A 265 -14.42 1.50 -18.21
CA LEU A 265 -15.02 2.83 -18.27
C LEU A 265 -16.51 2.76 -17.91
N ILE A 266 -17.07 3.87 -17.47
CA ILE A 266 -18.53 4.00 -17.27
C ILE A 266 -19.23 3.66 -18.60
N SER A 267 -20.24 2.79 -18.57
CA SER A 267 -21.02 2.51 -19.78
C SER A 267 -21.80 3.76 -20.22
N LYS A 268 -22.15 3.87 -21.51
CA LYS A 268 -22.93 5.01 -22.01
C LYS A 268 -24.29 5.11 -21.30
N ASP A 269 -24.93 3.97 -21.09
CA ASP A 269 -26.23 3.90 -20.44
C ASP A 269 -26.14 4.36 -18.97
N LEU A 270 -25.13 3.89 -18.24
CA LEU A 270 -24.90 4.31 -16.86
C LEU A 270 -24.55 5.82 -16.79
N LEU A 271 -23.73 6.34 -17.71
CA LEU A 271 -23.40 7.77 -17.73
C LEU A 271 -24.67 8.63 -17.95
N TYR A 272 -25.56 8.17 -18.84
CA TYR A 272 -26.84 8.84 -19.10
C TYR A 272 -27.78 8.73 -17.88
N GLU A 273 -27.89 7.59 -17.26
CA GLU A 273 -28.65 7.39 -16.03
C GLU A 273 -28.15 8.30 -14.89
N LEU A 274 -26.83 8.38 -14.70
CA LEU A 274 -26.22 9.26 -13.72
C LEU A 274 -26.54 10.73 -13.98
N SER A 275 -26.55 11.15 -15.26
CA SER A 275 -26.88 12.54 -15.63
C SER A 275 -28.31 12.91 -15.25
N ILE A 276 -29.26 12.00 -15.48
CA ILE A 276 -30.66 12.21 -15.08
C ILE A 276 -30.80 12.21 -13.55
N THR A 277 -30.21 11.23 -12.89
CA THR A 277 -30.36 11.04 -11.45
C THR A 277 -29.77 12.20 -10.64
N HIS A 278 -28.64 12.73 -11.10
CA HIS A 278 -27.93 13.80 -10.41
C HIS A 278 -28.22 15.20 -11.00
N GLY A 279 -28.91 15.26 -12.15
CA GLY A 279 -29.34 16.52 -12.76
C GLY A 279 -28.21 17.29 -13.44
N PHE A 280 -27.15 16.64 -13.93
CA PHE A 280 -26.14 17.32 -14.74
C PHE A 280 -26.36 17.11 -16.24
N VAL A 281 -25.98 18.12 -17.01
CA VAL A 281 -26.14 18.11 -18.48
C VAL A 281 -24.97 17.38 -19.14
N LEU A 282 -25.27 16.53 -20.14
CA LEU A 282 -24.24 15.91 -20.97
C LEU A 282 -24.04 16.72 -22.27
N PRO A 283 -22.80 16.80 -22.79
CA PRO A 283 -22.52 17.49 -24.03
C PRO A 283 -23.10 16.73 -25.22
N SER A 284 -23.49 17.45 -26.29
CA SER A 284 -23.94 16.87 -27.53
C SER A 284 -22.80 16.25 -28.37
N ASP A 285 -21.55 16.67 -28.08
CA ASP A 285 -20.35 16.13 -28.72
C ASP A 285 -20.11 14.68 -28.26
N LYS A 286 -20.18 13.75 -29.22
CA LYS A 286 -19.96 12.33 -28.97
C LYS A 286 -18.56 12.02 -28.46
N LYS A 287 -17.53 12.73 -28.95
CA LYS A 287 -16.14 12.51 -28.55
C LYS A 287 -15.96 12.92 -27.09
N LEU A 288 -16.49 14.08 -26.71
CA LEU A 288 -16.44 14.52 -25.34
C LEU A 288 -17.23 13.58 -24.42
N THR A 289 -18.43 13.15 -24.83
CA THR A 289 -19.23 12.18 -24.07
C THR A 289 -18.48 10.86 -23.87
N ASP A 290 -17.74 10.37 -24.88
CA ASP A 290 -16.91 9.17 -24.75
C ASP A 290 -15.74 9.38 -23.78
N ILE A 291 -15.12 10.56 -23.73
CA ILE A 291 -14.09 10.92 -22.74
C ILE A 291 -14.64 10.95 -21.31
N LEU A 292 -15.86 11.49 -21.13
CA LEU A 292 -16.52 11.58 -19.82
C LEU A 292 -16.86 10.22 -19.22
N ARG A 293 -16.79 9.14 -19.97
CA ARG A 293 -16.90 7.77 -19.45
C ARG A 293 -15.75 7.39 -18.51
N ALA A 294 -14.63 8.12 -18.57
CA ALA A 294 -13.56 7.97 -17.58
C ALA A 294 -13.88 8.85 -16.34
N PRO A 295 -13.97 8.25 -15.14
CA PRO A 295 -14.34 8.96 -13.90
C PRO A 295 -13.50 10.20 -13.61
N PHE A 296 -12.23 10.19 -14.02
CA PHE A 296 -11.35 11.34 -13.88
C PHE A 296 -11.85 12.55 -14.67
N TYR A 297 -12.18 12.35 -15.95
CA TYR A 297 -12.67 13.43 -16.82
C TYR A 297 -14.10 13.86 -16.46
N LEU A 298 -14.95 12.90 -16.05
CA LEU A 298 -16.27 13.22 -15.53
C LEU A 298 -16.17 14.15 -14.31
N ARG A 299 -15.29 13.83 -13.36
CA ARG A 299 -15.07 14.71 -12.21
C ARG A 299 -14.64 16.12 -12.63
N LEU A 300 -13.71 16.23 -13.58
CA LEU A 300 -13.26 17.54 -14.06
C LEU A 300 -14.42 18.31 -14.76
N TYR A 301 -15.22 17.62 -15.57
CA TYR A 301 -16.38 18.21 -16.22
C TYR A 301 -17.39 18.75 -15.22
N LEU A 302 -17.67 18.00 -14.17
CA LEU A 302 -18.62 18.37 -13.12
C LEU A 302 -18.11 19.47 -12.16
N THR A 303 -16.83 19.82 -12.23
CA THR A 303 -16.26 20.97 -11.48
C THR A 303 -16.23 22.26 -12.29
N LEU A 304 -16.70 22.26 -13.55
CA LEU A 304 -16.82 23.47 -14.35
C LEU A 304 -17.95 24.35 -13.79
N ASP A 305 -17.57 25.36 -12.99
CA ASP A 305 -18.50 26.28 -12.35
C ASP A 305 -18.91 27.41 -13.31
N ASN A 306 -20.13 27.96 -13.11
CA ASN A 306 -20.66 29.15 -13.81
C ASN A 306 -20.79 29.02 -15.33
N ILE A 307 -21.08 27.82 -15.83
CA ILE A 307 -21.39 27.57 -17.24
C ILE A 307 -22.91 27.29 -17.36
N GLU A 308 -23.59 27.98 -18.27
CA GLU A 308 -24.99 27.72 -18.53
C GLU A 308 -25.20 26.36 -19.22
N ASP A 309 -26.33 25.70 -18.95
CA ASP A 309 -26.66 24.38 -19.52
C ASP A 309 -26.57 24.34 -21.06
N ALA A 310 -26.95 25.45 -21.70
CA ALA A 310 -26.85 25.59 -23.17
C ALA A 310 -25.39 25.56 -23.64
N GLU A 311 -24.49 26.19 -22.90
CA GLU A 311 -23.06 26.19 -23.21
C GLU A 311 -22.42 24.83 -22.94
N LEU A 312 -22.78 24.16 -21.83
CA LEU A 312 -22.36 22.78 -21.52
C LEU A 312 -22.81 21.80 -22.62
N THR A 313 -24.04 21.95 -23.10
CA THR A 313 -24.61 21.13 -24.19
C THR A 313 -23.81 21.32 -25.49
N ALA A 314 -23.37 22.55 -25.79
CA ALA A 314 -22.61 22.89 -27.00
C ALA A 314 -21.09 22.65 -26.86
N LEU A 315 -20.62 22.24 -25.65
CA LEU A 315 -19.19 22.05 -25.40
C LEU A 315 -18.65 20.86 -26.22
N ASN A 316 -17.56 21.08 -26.94
CA ASN A 316 -16.82 20.03 -27.63
C ASN A 316 -15.53 19.66 -26.89
N GLN A 317 -14.85 18.62 -27.36
CA GLN A 317 -13.62 18.13 -26.74
C GLN A 317 -12.55 19.22 -26.62
N GLU A 318 -12.25 19.95 -27.68
CA GLU A 318 -11.19 20.99 -27.70
C GLU A 318 -11.49 22.12 -26.71
N ALA A 319 -12.72 22.61 -26.69
CA ALA A 319 -13.14 23.63 -25.75
C ALA A 319 -13.11 23.15 -24.30
N PHE A 320 -13.44 21.89 -24.05
CA PHE A 320 -13.31 21.25 -22.73
C PHE A 320 -11.85 21.16 -22.27
N GLU A 321 -10.97 20.68 -23.14
CA GLU A 321 -9.54 20.60 -22.85
C GLU A 321 -8.95 21.98 -22.56
N GLN A 322 -9.34 23.00 -23.33
CA GLN A 322 -8.92 24.38 -23.11
C GLN A 322 -9.44 24.93 -21.77
N LYS A 323 -10.71 24.69 -21.42
CA LYS A 323 -11.26 25.11 -20.12
C LYS A 323 -10.53 24.45 -18.95
N ILE A 324 -10.28 23.14 -19.03
CA ILE A 324 -9.51 22.42 -17.99
C ILE A 324 -8.10 22.99 -17.90
N TRP A 325 -7.43 23.26 -19.01
CA TRP A 325 -6.12 23.88 -19.03
C TRP A 325 -6.14 25.23 -18.30
N ASP A 326 -7.10 26.09 -18.63
CA ASP A 326 -7.20 27.42 -18.06
C ASP A 326 -7.57 27.37 -16.57
N GLU A 327 -8.45 26.46 -16.14
CA GLU A 327 -8.84 26.31 -14.74
C GLU A 327 -7.81 25.63 -13.87
N ILE A 328 -7.20 24.55 -14.34
CA ILE A 328 -6.27 23.73 -13.54
C ILE A 328 -4.85 24.29 -13.63
N ILE A 329 -4.41 24.70 -14.82
CA ILE A 329 -3.04 25.10 -15.09
C ILE A 329 -2.84 26.60 -14.86
N ARG A 330 -3.74 27.43 -15.36
CA ARG A 330 -3.66 28.90 -15.32
C ARG A 330 -4.35 29.54 -14.12
N ASN A 331 -5.26 28.86 -13.44
CA ASN A 331 -6.08 29.49 -12.41
C ASN A 331 -5.26 29.95 -11.20
N ASN A 332 -5.00 31.26 -11.19
CA ASN A 332 -4.20 31.97 -10.18
C ASN A 332 -4.97 32.35 -8.90
N ARG A 333 -6.28 32.08 -8.81
CA ARG A 333 -7.13 32.64 -7.76
C ARG A 333 -6.82 32.15 -6.33
N LYS A 334 -6.01 31.09 -6.18
CA LYS A 334 -5.72 30.50 -4.87
C LYS A 334 -4.25 30.48 -4.45
N ARG A 335 -3.28 31.02 -5.22
CA ARG A 335 -1.86 30.95 -4.83
C ARG A 335 -1.07 32.24 -5.12
N LYS A 336 -0.44 32.79 -4.09
CA LYS A 336 0.37 34.02 -4.08
C LYS A 336 1.72 33.95 -4.82
N ASN A 337 2.10 32.87 -5.50
CA ASN A 337 3.36 32.72 -6.21
C ASN A 337 3.12 32.40 -7.69
N ASN A 338 3.99 32.89 -8.60
CA ASN A 338 3.97 32.70 -10.07
C ASN A 338 4.06 31.22 -10.53
N LEU A 339 3.54 30.28 -9.77
CA LEU A 339 3.53 28.85 -10.02
C LEU A 339 2.80 28.42 -11.32
N PRO A 340 1.69 29.06 -11.74
CA PRO A 340 1.00 28.69 -12.97
C PRO A 340 1.85 28.92 -14.21
N THR A 341 2.49 30.09 -14.33
CA THR A 341 3.37 30.41 -15.45
C THR A 341 4.59 29.46 -15.52
N ARG A 342 5.11 29.05 -14.36
CA ARG A 342 6.17 28.03 -14.31
C ARG A 342 5.68 26.66 -14.76
N ARG A 343 4.48 26.24 -14.38
CA ARG A 343 3.88 24.97 -14.80
C ARG A 343 3.58 24.97 -16.30
N GLU A 344 3.02 26.06 -16.82
CA GLU A 344 2.77 26.23 -18.24
C GLU A 344 4.07 26.16 -19.04
N ASN A 345 5.11 26.91 -18.65
CA ASN A 345 6.40 26.90 -19.30
C ASN A 345 7.09 25.53 -19.23
N THR A 346 6.96 24.82 -18.10
CA THR A 346 7.50 23.45 -17.95
C THR A 346 6.79 22.47 -18.86
N LEU A 347 5.45 22.51 -18.94
CA LEU A 347 4.68 21.65 -19.83
C LEU A 347 4.94 21.95 -21.31
N VAL A 348 5.01 23.25 -21.68
CA VAL A 348 5.38 23.67 -23.04
C VAL A 348 6.81 23.27 -23.40
N PHE A 349 7.72 23.29 -22.44
CA PHE A 349 9.09 22.80 -22.63
C PHE A 349 9.09 21.29 -22.88
N ILE A 350 8.42 20.51 -22.02
CA ILE A 350 8.32 19.05 -22.18
C ILE A 350 7.67 18.65 -23.50
N THR A 351 6.60 19.35 -23.93
CA THR A 351 5.93 19.05 -25.21
C THR A 351 6.70 19.47 -26.47
N LYS A 352 7.76 20.28 -26.33
CA LYS A 352 8.63 20.65 -27.47
C LYS A 352 9.83 19.71 -27.59
N GLU A 353 10.15 18.93 -26.59
CA GLU A 353 11.25 17.97 -26.61
C GLU A 353 10.79 16.52 -26.90
N ILE A 354 9.47 16.28 -27.05
CA ILE A 354 8.87 15.05 -27.56
C ILE A 354 8.47 15.24 -29.04
#